data_e8532de8450f000e6484608addb2bf19
#
_entry.id   e8532de8450f000e6484608addb2bf19
#
_cell.length_a   1.000
_cell.length_b   1.000
_cell.length_c   1.000
_cell.angle_alpha   90.00
_cell.angle_beta   90.00
_cell.angle_gamma   90.00
#
_symmetry.space_group_name_H-M   'P 1'
#
loop_
_entity.id
_entity.type
_entity.pdbx_description
1 polymer ?
#
loop_
_entity_poly.entity_id
_entity_poly.type
_entity_poly.pdbx_seq_one_letter_code
_entity_poly.pdbx_strand_id
1 'polypeptide(L)'
;MSDIKTKFINDPEQITPELLEGYTLAYADQVKLAGENIVVRTHPKDESKVAIVTLGGAGHEPALSGFVGEGMLDCSVVGDIFAAPGAQRLFQALQLMKREAGILLVVLNHSGDIMSANMACQLAERAGIKVKQIVTHDDISAGIDANTDDRRGLAGCVPLYKIVGAAAEEGKSLDELIEIGERYNNQVATLAVAMHSCTHPQNGATITDLPEGIMEIGMGQHGEGGGGQKPLVSADDTAAEMVDLLCQQLKPKAGDKMMLIINGVGATTHMELNIIFRKAYKELEARGLQVVVSRIQEILTVQEQAGFQMIMAILDEDHIDYLKNKRSDAPYWTTIGK
;
A
#
# COMPACT_ATOMS: atom_id res chain seq x y z
N MET A 1 -11.23 8.46 30.24
CA MET A 1 -11.15 7.24 29.42
C MET A 1 -12.33 7.29 28.46
N SER A 2 -12.07 7.41 27.17
CA SER A 2 -13.14 7.30 26.17
C SER A 2 -13.69 5.87 26.22
N ASP A 3 -15.01 5.74 26.32
CA ASP A 3 -15.70 4.46 26.46
C ASP A 3 -15.75 3.76 25.08
N ILE A 4 -14.58 3.47 24.47
CA ILE A 4 -14.48 2.78 23.17
C ILE A 4 -14.76 1.30 23.41
N LYS A 5 -16.05 0.94 23.36
CA LYS A 5 -16.54 -0.43 23.63
C LYS A 5 -16.59 -1.32 22.38
N THR A 6 -16.13 -0.84 21.22
CA THR A 6 -16.27 -1.52 19.92
C THR A 6 -14.96 -2.09 19.37
N LYS A 7 -13.84 -1.86 20.05
CA LYS A 7 -12.50 -2.28 19.63
C LYS A 7 -11.78 -3.05 20.73
N PHE A 8 -11.00 -4.06 20.37
CA PHE A 8 -10.11 -4.76 21.31
C PHE A 8 -8.81 -3.97 21.47
N ILE A 9 -8.84 -2.90 22.24
CA ILE A 9 -7.70 -2.04 22.59
C ILE A 9 -7.62 -1.84 24.11
N ASN A 10 -6.44 -1.47 24.61
CA ASN A 10 -6.24 -1.10 26.01
C ASN A 10 -6.34 0.43 26.16
N ASP A 11 -5.20 1.11 26.09
CA ASP A 11 -5.14 2.58 26.14
C ASP A 11 -5.08 3.14 24.71
N PRO A 12 -5.99 4.06 24.33
CA PRO A 12 -5.97 4.70 23.01
C PRO A 12 -4.63 5.37 22.63
N GLU A 13 -3.86 5.84 23.61
CA GLU A 13 -2.54 6.43 23.38
C GLU A 13 -1.43 5.39 23.17
N GLN A 14 -1.70 4.10 23.45
CA GLN A 14 -0.74 3.01 23.33
C GLN A 14 -1.02 2.07 22.17
N ILE A 15 -2.00 2.37 21.32
CA ILE A 15 -2.42 1.47 20.23
C ILE A 15 -1.24 1.12 19.32
N THR A 16 -0.52 2.11 18.79
CA THR A 16 0.60 1.87 17.86
C THR A 16 1.75 1.11 18.50
N PRO A 17 2.27 1.47 19.70
CA PRO A 17 3.30 0.67 20.36
C PRO A 17 2.86 -0.77 20.64
N GLU A 18 1.66 -0.99 21.19
CA GLU A 18 1.15 -2.34 21.51
C GLU A 18 0.92 -3.19 20.23
N LEU A 19 0.41 -2.59 19.18
CA LEU A 19 0.28 -3.21 17.85
C LEU A 19 1.63 -3.72 17.35
N LEU A 20 2.65 -2.85 17.36
CA LEU A 20 3.96 -3.19 16.81
C LEU A 20 4.72 -4.19 17.69
N GLU A 21 4.54 -4.14 19.02
CA GLU A 21 5.05 -5.17 19.93
C GLU A 21 4.42 -6.53 19.59
N GLY A 22 3.09 -6.60 19.54
CA GLY A 22 2.37 -7.84 19.18
C GLY A 22 2.77 -8.38 17.80
N TYR A 23 2.88 -7.49 16.81
CA TYR A 23 3.30 -7.84 15.46
C TYR A 23 4.72 -8.44 15.44
N THR A 24 5.68 -7.78 16.06
CA THR A 24 7.09 -8.25 16.04
C THR A 24 7.31 -9.50 16.91
N LEU A 25 6.47 -9.73 17.92
CA LEU A 25 6.46 -11.00 18.67
C LEU A 25 5.90 -12.16 17.81
N ALA A 26 4.82 -11.91 17.06
CA ALA A 26 4.20 -12.94 16.23
C ALA A 26 5.09 -13.35 15.02
N TYR A 27 5.86 -12.41 14.47
CA TYR A 27 6.69 -12.61 13.28
C TYR A 27 8.20 -12.38 13.56
N ALA A 28 8.66 -12.78 14.75
CA ALA A 28 10.04 -12.53 15.22
C ALA A 28 11.14 -13.09 14.31
N ASP A 29 10.84 -14.13 13.53
CA ASP A 29 11.77 -14.68 12.55
C ASP A 29 11.98 -13.76 11.33
N GLN A 30 11.00 -12.92 11.02
CA GLN A 30 11.05 -12.01 9.87
C GLN A 30 11.36 -10.56 10.26
N VAL A 31 10.79 -10.06 11.36
CA VAL A 31 10.81 -8.65 11.74
C VAL A 31 11.12 -8.40 13.21
N LYS A 32 11.66 -7.22 13.51
CA LYS A 32 11.90 -6.72 14.87
C LYS A 32 11.75 -5.20 14.93
N LEU A 33 11.60 -4.67 16.13
CA LEU A 33 11.71 -3.23 16.38
C LEU A 33 13.20 -2.82 16.47
N ALA A 34 13.56 -1.72 15.79
CA ALA A 34 14.90 -1.11 15.82
C ALA A 34 14.90 0.30 16.40
N GLY A 35 13.80 0.68 17.05
CA GLY A 35 13.57 2.00 17.65
C GLY A 35 12.09 2.20 17.90
N GLU A 36 11.70 3.39 18.32
CA GLU A 36 10.30 3.74 18.53
C GLU A 36 9.54 3.70 17.18
N ASN A 37 8.62 2.75 17.04
CA ASN A 37 7.79 2.55 15.86
C ASN A 37 8.57 2.41 14.54
N ILE A 38 9.76 1.81 14.61
CA ILE A 38 10.59 1.48 13.45
C ILE A 38 10.68 -0.04 13.34
N VAL A 39 10.03 -0.61 12.35
CA VAL A 39 10.06 -2.06 12.05
C VAL A 39 11.12 -2.33 10.98
N VAL A 40 12.00 -3.29 11.25
CA VAL A 40 13.06 -3.70 10.33
C VAL A 40 13.10 -5.23 10.20
N ARG A 41 13.75 -5.71 9.16
CA ARG A 41 14.02 -7.15 8.98
C ARG A 41 14.88 -7.70 10.12
N THR A 42 14.54 -8.88 10.61
CA THR A 42 15.39 -9.62 11.57
C THR A 42 16.71 -10.02 10.93
N HIS A 43 16.66 -10.44 9.65
CA HIS A 43 17.83 -10.77 8.83
C HIS A 43 18.11 -9.64 7.83
N PRO A 44 19.06 -8.73 8.12
CA PRO A 44 19.33 -7.59 7.26
C PRO A 44 19.79 -8.03 5.87
N LYS A 45 19.41 -7.25 4.85
CA LYS A 45 19.94 -7.38 3.49
C LYS A 45 21.45 -7.06 3.47
N ASP A 46 22.19 -7.67 2.57
CA ASP A 46 23.60 -7.35 2.32
C ASP A 46 23.79 -5.84 2.11
N GLU A 47 24.79 -5.25 2.77
CA GLU A 47 25.04 -3.80 2.75
C GLU A 47 25.46 -3.26 1.38
N SER A 48 25.91 -4.13 0.48
CA SER A 48 26.21 -3.77 -0.92
C SER A 48 24.96 -3.53 -1.76
N LYS A 49 23.76 -3.89 -1.26
CA LYS A 49 22.48 -3.74 -1.95
C LYS A 49 21.68 -2.57 -1.39
N VAL A 50 20.86 -1.95 -2.22
CA VAL A 50 19.98 -0.83 -1.85
C VAL A 50 18.98 -1.24 -0.79
N ALA A 51 18.79 -0.41 0.24
CA ALA A 51 17.72 -0.58 1.22
C ALA A 51 16.40 0.02 0.71
N ILE A 52 15.30 -0.69 0.95
CA ILE A 52 13.95 -0.21 0.63
C ILE A 52 13.24 0.21 1.91
N VAL A 53 12.87 1.47 2.00
CA VAL A 53 12.25 2.08 3.20
C VAL A 53 10.90 2.67 2.83
N THR A 54 9.95 2.61 3.75
CA THR A 54 8.65 3.29 3.63
C THR A 54 8.26 3.96 4.94
N LEU A 55 7.25 4.81 4.91
CA LEU A 55 6.62 5.44 6.06
C LEU A 55 5.11 5.51 5.86
N GLY A 56 4.37 5.59 6.94
CA GLY A 56 2.91 5.79 6.93
C GLY A 56 2.31 5.65 8.33
N GLY A 57 1.03 5.98 8.47
CA GLY A 57 0.28 5.83 9.72
C GLY A 57 -0.02 4.37 10.06
N ALA A 58 -0.27 4.09 11.34
CA ALA A 58 -0.97 2.89 11.77
C ALA A 58 -2.47 2.99 11.43
N GLY A 59 -3.20 1.87 11.53
CA GLY A 59 -4.64 1.82 11.24
C GLY A 59 -4.98 1.24 9.86
N HIS A 60 -3.96 0.85 9.10
CA HIS A 60 -4.07 0.29 7.75
C HIS A 60 -3.59 -1.16 7.65
N GLU A 61 -3.40 -1.83 8.78
CA GLU A 61 -2.77 -3.15 8.83
C GLU A 61 -3.40 -4.14 7.83
N PRO A 62 -2.57 -4.94 7.16
CA PRO A 62 -1.13 -5.16 7.38
C PRO A 62 -0.19 -4.08 6.81
N ALA A 63 -0.72 -3.07 6.07
CA ALA A 63 0.12 -1.99 5.57
C ALA A 63 0.65 -1.11 6.74
N LEU A 64 1.87 -0.64 6.69
CA LEU A 64 2.88 -0.94 5.68
C LEU A 64 3.89 -1.97 6.21
N SER A 65 3.97 -2.13 7.55
CA SER A 65 4.96 -2.96 8.26
C SER A 65 4.84 -4.45 7.93
N GLY A 66 3.64 -4.94 7.58
CA GLY A 66 3.39 -6.32 7.18
C GLY A 66 4.14 -6.75 5.91
N PHE A 67 4.76 -5.79 5.22
CA PHE A 67 5.54 -6.00 4.00
C PHE A 67 7.06 -5.85 4.21
N VAL A 68 7.50 -5.72 5.46
CA VAL A 68 8.93 -5.80 5.80
C VAL A 68 9.37 -7.26 5.78
N GLY A 69 10.38 -7.59 4.96
CA GLY A 69 10.90 -8.93 4.77
C GLY A 69 11.76 -9.06 3.52
N GLU A 70 12.40 -10.21 3.36
CA GLU A 70 13.22 -10.51 2.18
C GLU A 70 12.40 -10.33 0.88
N GLY A 71 12.99 -9.70 -0.12
CA GLY A 71 12.35 -9.46 -1.42
C GLY A 71 11.24 -8.40 -1.41
N MET A 72 11.11 -7.63 -0.32
CA MET A 72 10.20 -6.50 -0.18
C MET A 72 10.88 -5.34 0.59
N LEU A 73 10.26 -4.80 1.65
CA LEU A 73 10.81 -3.70 2.45
C LEU A 73 11.92 -4.17 3.40
N ASP A 74 12.91 -3.31 3.63
CA ASP A 74 13.92 -3.48 4.68
C ASP A 74 13.50 -2.77 5.98
N CYS A 75 12.71 -1.69 5.86
CA CYS A 75 12.28 -0.88 6.99
C CYS A 75 10.93 -0.21 6.71
N SER A 76 10.08 -0.16 7.73
CA SER A 76 8.83 0.62 7.76
C SER A 76 8.82 1.51 9.00
N VAL A 77 8.54 2.81 8.82
CA VAL A 77 8.43 3.79 9.89
C VAL A 77 6.96 4.12 10.13
N VAL A 78 6.49 3.84 11.34
CA VAL A 78 5.05 3.88 11.64
C VAL A 78 4.71 5.11 12.47
N GLY A 79 3.71 5.86 11.99
CA GLY A 79 3.09 6.98 12.69
C GLY A 79 1.95 6.54 13.62
N ASP A 80 1.22 7.52 14.14
CA ASP A 80 0.00 7.26 14.88
C ASP A 80 -1.14 6.84 13.93
N ILE A 81 -2.31 6.52 14.50
CA ILE A 81 -3.47 6.09 13.71
C ILE A 81 -3.80 7.17 12.66
N PHE A 82 -3.75 6.77 11.37
CA PHE A 82 -4.03 7.62 10.21
C PHE A 82 -3.16 8.88 10.09
N ALA A 83 -2.00 8.88 10.72
CA ALA A 83 -1.08 10.02 10.73
C ALA A 83 0.35 9.61 10.34
N ALA A 84 0.99 10.41 9.50
CA ALA A 84 2.38 10.21 9.11
C ALA A 84 3.32 10.26 10.32
N PRO A 85 4.41 9.46 10.35
CA PRO A 85 5.43 9.60 11.38
C PRO A 85 6.19 10.92 11.23
N GLY A 86 6.67 11.49 12.35
CA GLY A 86 7.47 12.71 12.31
C GLY A 86 8.79 12.52 11.55
N ALA A 87 9.25 13.57 10.87
CA ALA A 87 10.46 13.57 10.05
C ALA A 87 11.72 13.12 10.81
N GLN A 88 11.79 13.40 12.11
CA GLN A 88 12.94 12.98 12.94
C GLN A 88 12.99 11.46 13.11
N ARG A 89 11.84 10.79 13.29
CA ARG A 89 11.76 9.32 13.37
C ARG A 89 12.14 8.69 12.03
N LEU A 90 11.64 9.25 10.92
CA LEU A 90 12.05 8.79 9.58
C LEU A 90 13.55 8.99 9.36
N PHE A 91 14.12 10.12 9.75
CA PHE A 91 15.57 10.35 9.65
C PHE A 91 16.38 9.33 10.47
N GLN A 92 15.93 8.96 11.68
CA GLN A 92 16.56 7.88 12.46
C GLN A 92 16.56 6.55 11.70
N ALA A 93 15.44 6.20 11.03
CA ALA A 93 15.37 5.01 10.20
C ALA A 93 16.32 5.08 8.99
N LEU A 94 16.44 6.23 8.33
CA LEU A 94 17.40 6.43 7.24
C LEU A 94 18.86 6.31 7.72
N GLN A 95 19.16 6.75 8.96
CA GLN A 95 20.48 6.53 9.56
C GLN A 95 20.75 5.04 9.83
N LEU A 96 19.77 4.29 10.33
CA LEU A 96 19.87 2.84 10.57
C LEU A 96 20.07 2.06 9.25
N MET A 97 19.46 2.52 8.16
CA MET A 97 19.53 1.88 6.85
C MET A 97 20.68 2.40 5.97
N LYS A 98 21.54 3.30 6.48
CA LYS A 98 22.64 3.90 5.73
C LYS A 98 23.58 2.85 5.15
N ARG A 99 23.85 2.93 3.84
CA ARG A 99 24.79 2.07 3.09
C ARG A 99 25.29 2.77 1.83
N GLU A 100 26.42 2.29 1.25
CA GLU A 100 26.99 2.90 0.02
C GLU A 100 26.08 2.77 -1.19
N ALA A 101 25.37 1.64 -1.33
CA ALA A 101 24.40 1.42 -2.37
C ALA A 101 23.24 2.45 -2.34
N GLY A 102 22.97 3.04 -1.18
CA GLY A 102 21.92 4.03 -0.98
C GLY A 102 20.60 3.42 -0.49
N ILE A 103 19.60 4.29 -0.39
CA ILE A 103 18.26 3.97 0.11
C ILE A 103 17.23 4.42 -0.92
N LEU A 104 16.29 3.55 -1.25
CA LEU A 104 15.05 3.89 -1.95
C LEU A 104 13.95 4.09 -0.92
N LEU A 105 13.42 5.30 -0.81
CA LEU A 105 12.28 5.65 0.03
C LEU A 105 11.00 5.66 -0.82
N VAL A 106 10.07 4.77 -0.54
CA VAL A 106 8.75 4.75 -1.19
C VAL A 106 7.75 5.48 -0.30
N VAL A 107 7.11 6.50 -0.84
CA VAL A 107 6.23 7.43 -0.13
C VAL A 107 4.84 7.39 -0.77
N LEU A 108 3.80 7.21 0.03
CA LEU A 108 2.43 7.39 -0.45
C LEU A 108 2.14 8.89 -0.59
N ASN A 109 1.49 9.29 -1.69
CA ASN A 109 1.17 10.70 -1.92
C ASN A 109 0.03 11.17 -1.01
N HIS A 110 0.36 11.37 0.26
CA HIS A 110 -0.43 12.07 1.27
C HIS A 110 0.40 13.21 1.83
N SER A 111 -0.20 14.36 2.08
CA SER A 111 0.51 15.59 2.45
C SER A 111 1.41 15.44 3.68
N GLY A 112 0.97 14.68 4.69
CA GLY A 112 1.75 14.40 5.89
C GLY A 112 3.00 13.56 5.60
N ASP A 113 2.85 12.49 4.79
CA ASP A 113 3.95 11.60 4.42
C ASP A 113 4.97 12.34 3.54
N ILE A 114 4.50 13.10 2.55
CA ILE A 114 5.37 13.94 1.68
C ILE A 114 6.16 14.95 2.50
N MET A 115 5.51 15.63 3.43
CA MET A 115 6.19 16.63 4.29
C MET A 115 7.28 15.97 5.14
N SER A 116 6.96 14.85 5.80
CA SER A 116 7.90 14.10 6.63
C SER A 116 9.05 13.54 5.81
N ALA A 117 8.77 12.98 4.64
CA ALA A 117 9.78 12.43 3.73
C ALA A 117 10.75 13.51 3.24
N ASN A 118 10.23 14.67 2.78
CA ASN A 118 11.07 15.76 2.29
C ASN A 118 11.99 16.31 3.37
N MET A 119 11.47 16.51 4.59
CA MET A 119 12.28 16.98 5.71
C MET A 119 13.35 15.96 6.13
N ALA A 120 13.00 14.68 6.19
CA ALA A 120 13.95 13.61 6.54
C ALA A 120 15.04 13.46 5.46
N CYS A 121 14.69 13.57 4.18
CA CYS A 121 15.67 13.54 3.09
C CYS A 121 16.63 14.72 3.11
N GLN A 122 16.18 15.93 3.48
CA GLN A 122 17.09 17.07 3.68
C GLN A 122 18.08 16.83 4.84
N LEU A 123 17.61 16.19 5.92
CA LEU A 123 18.50 15.81 7.03
C LEU A 123 19.47 14.71 6.59
N ALA A 124 19.03 13.74 5.82
CA ALA A 124 19.83 12.65 5.27
C ALA A 124 20.93 13.18 4.34
N GLU A 125 20.61 14.11 3.46
CA GLU A 125 21.58 14.77 2.56
C GLU A 125 22.68 15.45 3.34
N ARG A 126 22.34 16.24 4.37
CA ARG A 126 23.31 16.91 5.28
C ARG A 126 24.18 15.91 6.03
N ALA A 127 23.67 14.69 6.28
CA ALA A 127 24.41 13.61 6.95
C ALA A 127 25.19 12.70 5.97
N GLY A 128 25.20 13.02 4.67
CA GLY A 128 25.87 12.24 3.64
C GLY A 128 25.24 10.86 3.42
N ILE A 129 23.92 10.77 3.58
CA ILE A 129 23.15 9.55 3.31
C ILE A 129 22.50 9.68 1.93
N LYS A 130 22.80 8.74 1.04
CA LYS A 130 22.24 8.72 -0.32
C LYS A 130 20.82 8.15 -0.30
N VAL A 131 19.82 9.01 -0.54
CA VAL A 131 18.40 8.64 -0.59
C VAL A 131 17.79 9.14 -1.89
N LYS A 132 16.99 8.30 -2.54
CA LYS A 132 16.06 8.69 -3.61
C LYS A 132 14.65 8.29 -3.24
N GLN A 133 13.64 8.99 -3.80
CA GLN A 133 12.23 8.76 -3.51
C GLN A 133 11.48 8.29 -4.74
N ILE A 134 10.49 7.42 -4.54
CA ILE A 134 9.34 7.21 -5.44
C ILE A 134 8.09 7.61 -4.66
N VAL A 135 7.29 8.50 -5.23
CA VAL A 135 6.00 8.91 -4.68
C VAL A 135 4.89 8.19 -5.45
N THR A 136 4.08 7.38 -4.75
CA THR A 136 2.99 6.64 -5.39
C THR A 136 1.77 7.54 -5.62
N HIS A 137 1.09 7.36 -6.76
CA HIS A 137 -0.04 8.19 -7.19
C HIS A 137 -1.09 7.35 -7.95
N ASP A 138 -1.38 6.18 -7.40
CA ASP A 138 -2.22 5.17 -8.06
C ASP A 138 -3.72 5.43 -7.98
N ASP A 139 -4.20 6.29 -7.06
CA ASP A 139 -5.63 6.61 -6.91
C ASP A 139 -6.16 7.50 -8.03
N ILE A 140 -7.16 7.00 -8.76
CA ILE A 140 -7.78 7.73 -9.87
C ILE A 140 -9.04 8.52 -9.48
N SER A 141 -9.39 8.59 -8.21
CA SER A 141 -10.62 9.26 -7.74
C SER A 141 -10.67 10.77 -8.01
N ALA A 142 -9.50 11.41 -8.12
CA ALA A 142 -9.39 12.81 -8.52
C ALA A 142 -9.82 13.07 -9.98
N GLY A 143 -10.01 12.02 -10.77
CA GLY A 143 -10.40 12.06 -12.19
C GLY A 143 -9.34 11.46 -13.11
N ILE A 144 -9.79 10.98 -14.28
CA ILE A 144 -8.93 10.31 -15.26
C ILE A 144 -7.87 11.25 -15.81
N ASP A 145 -8.21 12.53 -16.02
CA ASP A 145 -7.30 13.55 -16.53
C ASP A 145 -6.61 14.39 -15.42
N ALA A 146 -6.77 13.96 -14.15
CA ALA A 146 -6.14 14.64 -13.02
C ALA A 146 -4.61 14.52 -13.11
N ASN A 147 -3.92 15.59 -12.69
CA ASN A 147 -2.47 15.56 -12.57
C ASN A 147 -2.04 14.47 -11.57
N THR A 148 -0.95 13.77 -11.86
CA THR A 148 -0.40 12.74 -10.95
C THR A 148 -0.08 13.29 -9.56
N ASP A 149 0.35 14.54 -9.46
CA ASP A 149 0.65 15.18 -8.17
C ASP A 149 -0.61 15.36 -7.28
N ASP A 150 -1.80 15.40 -7.90
CA ASP A 150 -3.09 15.51 -7.21
C ASP A 150 -3.71 14.16 -6.84
N ARG A 151 -3.09 13.04 -7.26
CA ARG A 151 -3.57 11.69 -6.99
C ARG A 151 -2.96 11.14 -5.72
N ARG A 152 -3.78 10.61 -4.84
CA ARG A 152 -3.32 9.93 -3.61
C ARG A 152 -2.57 8.63 -3.96
N GLY A 153 -1.69 8.20 -3.06
CA GLY A 153 -1.16 6.84 -3.04
C GLY A 153 -2.08 5.93 -2.23
N LEU A 154 -2.45 4.77 -2.78
CA LEU A 154 -3.25 3.74 -2.13
C LEU A 154 -2.52 2.38 -2.15
N ALA A 155 -3.27 1.27 -2.14
CA ALA A 155 -2.72 -0.07 -2.04
C ALA A 155 -1.85 -0.52 -3.23
N GLY A 156 -1.81 0.26 -4.32
CA GLY A 156 -0.86 0.06 -5.43
C GLY A 156 0.61 0.15 -5.02
N CYS A 157 0.91 0.74 -3.85
CA CYS A 157 2.26 0.75 -3.28
C CYS A 157 2.78 -0.66 -2.91
N VAL A 158 1.90 -1.59 -2.52
CA VAL A 158 2.33 -2.92 -2.03
C VAL A 158 2.95 -3.79 -3.13
N PRO A 159 2.38 -3.93 -4.33
CA PRO A 159 3.09 -4.56 -5.45
C PRO A 159 4.39 -3.84 -5.82
N LEU A 160 4.46 -2.50 -5.70
CA LEU A 160 5.69 -1.75 -5.91
C LEU A 160 6.79 -2.19 -4.93
N TYR A 161 6.46 -2.37 -3.62
CA TYR A 161 7.43 -2.88 -2.65
C TYR A 161 8.00 -4.23 -3.06
N LYS A 162 7.14 -5.13 -3.60
CA LYS A 162 7.58 -6.44 -4.09
C LYS A 162 8.49 -6.32 -5.31
N ILE A 163 8.18 -5.45 -6.25
CA ILE A 163 8.98 -5.23 -7.48
C ILE A 163 10.35 -4.67 -7.12
N VAL A 164 10.41 -3.53 -6.43
CA VAL A 164 11.70 -2.88 -6.11
C VAL A 164 12.49 -3.65 -5.06
N GLY A 165 11.82 -4.34 -4.12
CA GLY A 165 12.45 -5.20 -3.12
C GLY A 165 13.14 -6.40 -3.75
N ALA A 166 12.48 -7.09 -4.68
CA ALA A 166 13.04 -8.21 -5.41
C ALA A 166 14.20 -7.78 -6.33
N ALA A 167 14.05 -6.66 -7.02
CA ALA A 167 15.11 -6.09 -7.85
C ALA A 167 16.35 -5.69 -7.02
N ALA A 168 16.14 -5.12 -5.82
CA ALA A 168 17.21 -4.80 -4.89
C ALA A 168 17.93 -6.06 -4.37
N GLU A 169 17.21 -7.17 -4.14
CA GLU A 169 17.84 -8.46 -3.79
C GLU A 169 18.72 -9.01 -4.92
N GLU A 170 18.43 -8.71 -6.17
CA GLU A 170 19.28 -9.03 -7.32
C GLU A 170 20.48 -8.09 -7.47
N GLY A 171 20.61 -7.05 -6.63
CA GLY A 171 21.73 -6.12 -6.66
C GLY A 171 21.57 -4.98 -7.65
N LYS A 172 20.35 -4.68 -8.09
CA LYS A 172 20.07 -3.49 -8.90
C LYS A 172 20.49 -2.22 -8.17
N SER A 173 21.11 -1.30 -8.89
CA SER A 173 21.52 0.00 -8.37
C SER A 173 20.30 0.89 -8.03
N LEU A 174 20.52 1.93 -7.22
CA LEU A 174 19.46 2.87 -6.85
C LEU A 174 18.80 3.54 -8.07
N ASP A 175 19.58 3.81 -9.12
CA ASP A 175 19.06 4.42 -10.35
C ASP A 175 18.21 3.44 -11.16
N GLU A 176 18.63 2.17 -11.27
CA GLU A 176 17.83 1.11 -11.90
C GLU A 176 16.54 0.85 -11.12
N LEU A 177 16.56 0.89 -9.77
CA LEU A 177 15.37 0.71 -8.95
C LEU A 177 14.36 1.84 -9.14
N ILE A 178 14.81 3.09 -9.28
CA ILE A 178 13.94 4.22 -9.64
C ILE A 178 13.30 3.96 -11.00
N GLU A 179 14.08 3.58 -12.01
CA GLU A 179 13.55 3.32 -13.36
C GLU A 179 12.51 2.19 -13.36
N ILE A 180 12.82 1.07 -12.72
CA ILE A 180 11.93 -0.09 -12.60
C ILE A 180 10.64 0.30 -11.85
N GLY A 181 10.78 1.00 -10.72
CA GLY A 181 9.65 1.40 -9.88
C GLY A 181 8.75 2.43 -10.55
N GLU A 182 9.32 3.43 -11.21
CA GLU A 182 8.53 4.45 -11.91
C GLU A 182 7.81 3.90 -13.15
N ARG A 183 8.39 2.92 -13.86
CA ARG A 183 7.66 2.22 -14.93
C ARG A 183 6.39 1.56 -14.41
N TYR A 184 6.45 0.90 -13.24
CA TYR A 184 5.26 0.33 -12.59
C TYR A 184 4.31 1.43 -12.10
N ASN A 185 4.83 2.44 -11.40
CA ASN A 185 4.06 3.53 -10.80
C ASN A 185 3.22 4.28 -11.85
N ASN A 186 3.73 4.41 -13.07
CA ASN A 186 3.04 5.02 -14.21
C ASN A 186 2.04 4.07 -14.91
N GLN A 187 2.00 2.79 -14.56
CA GLN A 187 1.16 1.77 -15.18
C GLN A 187 0.19 1.11 -14.20
N VAL A 188 0.11 1.60 -12.98
CA VAL A 188 -0.83 1.15 -11.95
C VAL A 188 -1.93 2.18 -11.74
N ALA A 189 -3.13 1.68 -11.49
CA ALA A 189 -4.28 2.49 -11.11
C ALA A 189 -5.11 1.75 -10.05
N THR A 190 -5.58 2.49 -9.06
CA THR A 190 -6.41 1.99 -7.97
C THR A 190 -7.67 2.82 -7.86
N LEU A 191 -8.78 2.17 -7.59
CA LEU A 191 -10.04 2.81 -7.25
C LEU A 191 -10.65 2.10 -6.05
N ALA A 192 -11.11 2.85 -5.08
CA ALA A 192 -11.78 2.34 -3.89
C ALA A 192 -13.28 2.52 -3.98
N VAL A 193 -14.02 1.64 -3.31
CA VAL A 193 -15.46 1.81 -3.03
C VAL A 193 -15.74 1.43 -1.59
N ALA A 194 -16.62 2.18 -0.91
CA ALA A 194 -17.11 1.86 0.42
C ALA A 194 -18.60 2.03 0.52
N MET A 195 -19.26 1.21 1.35
CA MET A 195 -20.70 1.28 1.66
C MET A 195 -20.99 1.49 3.14
N HIS A 196 -19.99 1.37 4.00
CA HIS A 196 -20.03 1.72 5.41
C HIS A 196 -18.72 2.38 5.83
N SER A 197 -18.84 3.32 6.74
CA SER A 197 -17.67 3.97 7.36
C SER A 197 -16.98 3.06 8.37
N CYS A 198 -15.88 3.54 8.89
CA CYS A 198 -15.17 2.95 10.02
C CYS A 198 -15.16 3.87 11.23
N THR A 199 -14.75 3.33 12.35
CA THR A 199 -14.64 4.04 13.63
C THR A 199 -13.17 4.32 13.95
N HIS A 200 -12.84 5.59 14.20
CA HIS A 200 -11.48 5.97 14.61
C HIS A 200 -11.16 5.33 15.98
N PRO A 201 -10.12 4.49 16.08
CA PRO A 201 -9.92 3.68 17.27
C PRO A 201 -9.51 4.47 18.52
N GLN A 202 -8.94 5.67 18.38
CA GLN A 202 -8.51 6.49 19.53
C GLN A 202 -9.67 7.28 20.16
N ASN A 203 -10.67 7.67 19.41
CA ASN A 203 -11.73 8.58 19.90
C ASN A 203 -13.16 8.07 19.67
N GLY A 204 -13.35 6.97 18.95
CA GLY A 204 -14.65 6.39 18.67
C GLY A 204 -15.51 7.16 17.65
N ALA A 205 -14.96 8.19 17.00
CA ALA A 205 -15.69 8.95 16.00
C ALA A 205 -15.87 8.15 14.70
N THR A 206 -17.06 8.21 14.12
CA THR A 206 -17.30 7.76 12.74
C THR A 206 -16.56 8.69 11.78
N ILE A 207 -15.76 8.13 10.88
CA ILE A 207 -14.88 8.93 10.03
C ILE A 207 -15.66 9.59 8.89
N THR A 208 -16.60 8.87 8.28
CA THR A 208 -17.42 9.36 7.17
C THR A 208 -18.86 8.91 7.36
N ASP A 209 -19.82 9.76 7.06
CA ASP A 209 -21.24 9.39 7.10
C ASP A 209 -21.64 8.80 5.73
N LEU A 210 -21.94 7.50 5.74
CA LEU A 210 -22.49 6.78 4.58
C LEU A 210 -23.85 6.19 4.96
N PRO A 211 -24.95 6.80 4.49
CA PRO A 211 -26.30 6.27 4.74
C PRO A 211 -26.48 4.85 4.23
N GLU A 212 -27.37 4.09 4.85
CA GLU A 212 -27.74 2.74 4.41
C GLU A 212 -28.23 2.75 2.94
N GLY A 213 -27.75 1.79 2.14
CA GLY A 213 -28.09 1.70 0.72
C GLY A 213 -27.34 2.69 -0.18
N ILE A 214 -26.37 3.40 0.35
CA ILE A 214 -25.51 4.31 -0.40
C ILE A 214 -24.08 3.74 -0.42
N MET A 215 -23.39 3.88 -1.54
CA MET A 215 -21.96 3.64 -1.67
C MET A 215 -21.24 4.88 -2.17
N GLU A 216 -19.96 4.99 -1.88
CA GLU A 216 -19.10 6.04 -2.41
C GLU A 216 -17.93 5.40 -3.17
N ILE A 217 -17.77 5.77 -4.45
CA ILE A 217 -16.61 5.40 -5.26
C ILE A 217 -15.54 6.48 -5.11
N GLY A 218 -14.29 6.08 -4.98
CA GLY A 218 -13.15 6.98 -4.80
C GLY A 218 -12.91 7.39 -3.35
N MET A 219 -13.45 6.67 -2.37
CA MET A 219 -13.15 6.92 -0.96
C MET A 219 -11.68 6.67 -0.66
N GLY A 220 -11.03 7.60 0.05
CA GLY A 220 -9.63 7.49 0.45
C GLY A 220 -9.42 6.56 1.64
N GLN A 221 -8.15 6.29 1.95
CA GLN A 221 -7.77 5.38 3.03
C GLN A 221 -7.94 5.97 4.44
N HIS A 222 -8.24 7.27 4.55
CA HIS A 222 -8.58 7.92 5.82
C HIS A 222 -10.09 8.28 5.85
N GLY A 223 -10.90 7.69 4.97
CA GLY A 223 -12.32 7.94 4.87
C GLY A 223 -12.69 9.25 4.17
N GLU A 224 -11.72 9.97 3.59
CA GLU A 224 -12.00 11.15 2.79
C GLU A 224 -12.69 10.80 1.47
N GLY A 225 -13.76 11.53 1.14
CA GLY A 225 -14.51 11.35 -0.10
C GLY A 225 -13.70 11.69 -1.35
N GLY A 226 -14.11 11.18 -2.49
CA GLY A 226 -13.39 11.41 -3.74
C GLY A 226 -14.23 11.36 -5.01
N GLY A 227 -15.10 10.37 -5.17
CA GLY A 227 -15.84 10.15 -6.41
C GLY A 227 -17.34 10.44 -6.34
N GLY A 228 -17.85 10.74 -5.15
CA GLY A 228 -19.26 11.03 -4.89
C GLY A 228 -20.09 9.81 -4.50
N GLN A 229 -21.16 10.11 -3.77
CA GLN A 229 -22.11 9.13 -3.24
C GLN A 229 -23.18 8.78 -4.29
N LYS A 230 -23.55 7.51 -4.33
CA LYS A 230 -24.63 7.00 -5.19
C LYS A 230 -25.32 5.79 -4.57
N PRO A 231 -26.52 5.40 -5.05
CA PRO A 231 -27.18 4.18 -4.59
C PRO A 231 -26.28 2.95 -4.75
N LEU A 232 -26.31 2.08 -3.75
CA LEU A 232 -25.62 0.78 -3.81
C LEU A 232 -26.24 -0.06 -4.94
N VAL A 233 -25.39 -0.60 -5.79
CA VAL A 233 -25.77 -1.49 -6.89
C VAL A 233 -25.21 -2.90 -6.67
N SER A 234 -25.47 -3.83 -7.60
CA SER A 234 -24.97 -5.19 -7.48
C SER A 234 -23.43 -5.25 -7.50
N ALA A 235 -22.87 -6.34 -6.98
CA ALA A 235 -21.42 -6.59 -7.05
C ALA A 235 -20.91 -6.62 -8.50
N ASP A 236 -21.71 -7.18 -9.42
CA ASP A 236 -21.34 -7.25 -10.83
C ASP A 236 -21.35 -5.85 -11.49
N ASP A 237 -22.34 -5.01 -11.19
CA ASP A 237 -22.39 -3.64 -11.72
C ASP A 237 -21.28 -2.78 -11.14
N THR A 238 -21.02 -2.90 -9.82
CA THR A 238 -19.91 -2.19 -9.16
C THR A 238 -18.57 -2.57 -9.78
N ALA A 239 -18.30 -3.88 -9.94
CA ALA A 239 -17.05 -4.36 -10.51
C ALA A 239 -16.88 -3.94 -11.98
N ALA A 240 -17.94 -3.99 -12.78
CA ALA A 240 -17.90 -3.57 -14.18
C ALA A 240 -17.57 -2.08 -14.31
N GLU A 241 -18.23 -1.23 -13.53
CA GLU A 241 -17.97 0.21 -13.52
C GLU A 241 -16.53 0.53 -13.10
N MET A 242 -16.01 -0.11 -12.05
CA MET A 242 -14.64 0.10 -11.61
C MET A 242 -13.62 -0.33 -12.66
N VAL A 243 -13.85 -1.48 -13.34
CA VAL A 243 -13.00 -1.92 -14.46
C VAL A 243 -13.04 -0.93 -15.61
N ASP A 244 -14.22 -0.37 -15.95
CA ASP A 244 -14.33 0.65 -17.00
C ASP A 244 -13.50 1.89 -16.69
N LEU A 245 -13.61 2.43 -15.47
CA LEU A 245 -12.86 3.62 -15.03
C LEU A 245 -11.35 3.36 -15.03
N LEU A 246 -10.93 2.22 -14.49
CA LEU A 246 -9.51 1.83 -14.45
C LEU A 246 -8.95 1.60 -15.86
N CYS A 247 -9.72 1.00 -16.77
CA CYS A 247 -9.32 0.85 -18.17
C CYS A 247 -9.27 2.19 -18.92
N GLN A 248 -10.14 3.14 -18.62
CA GLN A 248 -10.07 4.49 -19.18
C GLN A 248 -8.78 5.20 -18.76
N GLN A 249 -8.33 5.00 -17.53
CA GLN A 249 -7.08 5.55 -17.02
C GLN A 249 -5.86 4.87 -17.64
N LEU A 250 -5.79 3.54 -17.58
CA LEU A 250 -4.62 2.78 -18.00
C LEU A 250 -4.51 2.64 -19.52
N LYS A 251 -5.64 2.70 -20.25
CA LYS A 251 -5.74 2.54 -21.71
C LYS A 251 -5.06 1.25 -22.22
N PRO A 252 -5.35 0.09 -21.61
CA PRO A 252 -4.74 -1.16 -22.02
C PRO A 252 -5.19 -1.56 -23.42
N LYS A 253 -4.33 -2.29 -24.13
CA LYS A 253 -4.61 -2.84 -25.48
C LYS A 253 -4.87 -4.34 -25.38
N ALA A 254 -5.67 -4.86 -26.29
CA ALA A 254 -5.89 -6.31 -26.38
C ALA A 254 -4.55 -7.05 -26.47
N GLY A 255 -4.38 -8.06 -25.62
CA GLY A 255 -3.14 -8.83 -25.47
C GLY A 255 -2.25 -8.36 -24.34
N ASP A 256 -2.48 -7.17 -23.76
CA ASP A 256 -1.69 -6.68 -22.62
C ASP A 256 -1.83 -7.62 -21.40
N LYS A 257 -0.72 -7.76 -20.68
CA LYS A 257 -0.61 -8.55 -19.46
C LYS A 257 -0.97 -7.66 -18.26
N MET A 258 -1.97 -8.10 -17.50
CA MET A 258 -2.57 -7.32 -16.42
C MET A 258 -2.29 -7.93 -15.06
N MET A 259 -2.12 -7.07 -14.07
CA MET A 259 -2.35 -7.39 -12.67
C MET A 259 -3.78 -7.00 -12.29
N LEU A 260 -4.45 -7.85 -11.52
CA LEU A 260 -5.74 -7.59 -10.88
C LEU A 260 -5.67 -7.99 -9.41
N ILE A 261 -5.77 -7.03 -8.51
CA ILE A 261 -5.85 -7.29 -7.06
C ILE A 261 -7.15 -6.69 -6.52
N ILE A 262 -7.86 -7.48 -5.73
CA ILE A 262 -8.99 -7.01 -4.93
C ILE A 262 -8.52 -6.96 -3.47
N ASN A 263 -8.41 -5.77 -2.95
CA ASN A 263 -7.99 -5.47 -1.58
C ASN A 263 -9.22 -5.18 -0.72
N GLY A 264 -9.53 -6.05 0.24
CA GLY A 264 -10.54 -5.75 1.26
C GLY A 264 -10.05 -4.65 2.20
N VAL A 265 -10.94 -3.75 2.62
CA VAL A 265 -10.54 -2.63 3.50
C VAL A 265 -10.95 -2.83 4.96
N GLY A 266 -11.32 -4.07 5.34
CA GLY A 266 -11.48 -4.50 6.73
C GLY A 266 -12.76 -5.30 7.02
N ALA A 267 -13.94 -4.85 6.63
CA ALA A 267 -15.20 -5.54 6.94
C ALA A 267 -15.81 -6.35 5.78
N THR A 268 -15.32 -6.18 4.55
CA THR A 268 -15.81 -6.94 3.39
C THR A 268 -15.24 -8.35 3.40
N THR A 269 -16.11 -9.33 3.38
CA THR A 269 -15.71 -10.74 3.50
C THR A 269 -15.01 -11.28 2.27
N HIS A 270 -14.19 -12.31 2.44
CA HIS A 270 -13.59 -13.03 1.30
C HIS A 270 -14.63 -13.58 0.33
N MET A 271 -15.83 -13.92 0.79
CA MET A 271 -16.95 -14.33 -0.08
C MET A 271 -17.30 -13.21 -1.06
N GLU A 272 -17.50 -12.00 -0.57
CA GLU A 272 -17.85 -10.83 -1.38
C GLU A 272 -16.70 -10.43 -2.32
N LEU A 273 -15.46 -10.40 -1.80
CA LEU A 273 -14.27 -10.07 -2.60
C LEU A 273 -14.08 -11.06 -3.78
N ASN A 274 -14.39 -12.35 -3.59
CA ASN A 274 -14.34 -13.34 -4.67
C ASN A 274 -15.43 -13.12 -5.72
N ILE A 275 -16.62 -12.67 -5.32
CA ILE A 275 -17.72 -12.33 -6.26
C ILE A 275 -17.29 -11.13 -7.13
N ILE A 276 -16.72 -10.09 -6.51
CA ILE A 276 -16.17 -8.91 -7.21
C ILE A 276 -15.06 -9.33 -8.18
N PHE A 277 -14.07 -10.09 -7.71
CA PHE A 277 -12.96 -10.56 -8.54
C PHE A 277 -13.44 -11.34 -9.77
N ARG A 278 -14.39 -12.26 -9.58
CA ARG A 278 -14.98 -13.05 -10.68
C ARG A 278 -15.49 -12.16 -11.81
N LYS A 279 -16.20 -11.09 -11.48
CA LYS A 279 -16.76 -10.19 -12.49
C LYS A 279 -15.67 -9.34 -13.12
N ALA A 280 -14.78 -8.74 -12.33
CA ALA A 280 -13.65 -7.95 -12.84
C ALA A 280 -12.77 -8.75 -13.80
N TYR A 281 -12.44 -10.00 -13.44
CA TYR A 281 -11.67 -10.91 -14.31
C TYR A 281 -12.35 -11.12 -15.66
N LYS A 282 -13.66 -11.44 -15.67
CA LYS A 282 -14.44 -11.65 -16.90
C LYS A 282 -14.53 -10.40 -17.77
N GLU A 283 -14.61 -9.23 -17.16
CA GLU A 283 -14.60 -7.94 -17.88
C GLU A 283 -13.26 -7.70 -18.59
N LEU A 284 -12.13 -8.02 -17.94
CA LEU A 284 -10.81 -7.92 -18.55
C LEU A 284 -10.63 -8.94 -19.68
N GLU A 285 -11.03 -10.20 -19.47
CA GLU A 285 -10.99 -11.25 -20.47
C GLU A 285 -11.82 -10.89 -21.71
N ALA A 286 -13.03 -10.35 -21.53
CA ALA A 286 -13.90 -9.89 -22.62
C ALA A 286 -13.29 -8.76 -23.46
N ARG A 287 -12.37 -7.98 -22.88
CA ARG A 287 -11.59 -6.95 -23.58
C ARG A 287 -10.32 -7.49 -24.25
N GLY A 288 -10.10 -8.81 -24.18
CA GLY A 288 -8.89 -9.45 -24.71
C GLY A 288 -7.64 -9.23 -23.88
N LEU A 289 -7.77 -8.83 -22.61
CA LEU A 289 -6.67 -8.61 -21.68
C LEU A 289 -6.32 -9.91 -20.94
N GLN A 290 -5.04 -10.09 -20.60
CA GLN A 290 -4.54 -11.30 -19.97
C GLN A 290 -4.20 -11.05 -18.50
N VAL A 291 -5.03 -11.49 -17.55
CA VAL A 291 -4.70 -11.41 -16.13
C VAL A 291 -3.63 -12.45 -15.78
N VAL A 292 -2.40 -12.00 -15.58
CA VAL A 292 -1.23 -12.87 -15.31
C VAL A 292 -0.78 -12.84 -13.85
N VAL A 293 -1.14 -11.77 -13.10
CA VAL A 293 -0.93 -11.64 -11.65
C VAL A 293 -2.27 -11.31 -11.01
N SER A 294 -2.65 -12.05 -9.98
CA SER A 294 -3.90 -11.79 -9.26
C SER A 294 -3.77 -12.10 -7.77
N ARG A 295 -4.48 -11.33 -6.94
CA ARG A 295 -4.67 -11.58 -5.50
C ARG A 295 -6.05 -11.12 -5.05
N ILE A 296 -6.55 -11.80 -4.01
CA ILE A 296 -7.70 -11.37 -3.20
C ILE A 296 -7.22 -11.43 -1.77
N GLN A 297 -6.99 -10.27 -1.16
CA GLN A 297 -6.37 -10.21 0.16
C GLN A 297 -6.59 -8.81 0.76
N GLU A 298 -6.60 -8.70 2.07
CA GLU A 298 -6.41 -7.43 2.77
C GLU A 298 -4.91 -7.11 2.79
N ILE A 299 -4.51 -6.05 2.08
CA ILE A 299 -3.12 -5.57 2.00
C ILE A 299 -2.97 -4.13 2.52
N LEU A 300 -4.04 -3.34 2.47
CA LEU A 300 -4.14 -2.02 3.07
C LEU A 300 -5.59 -1.81 3.49
N THR A 301 -5.86 -1.76 4.79
CA THR A 301 -7.22 -1.62 5.33
C THR A 301 -7.54 -0.19 5.77
N VAL A 302 -8.78 0.05 6.13
CA VAL A 302 -9.28 1.28 6.75
C VAL A 302 -10.11 0.88 7.97
N GLN A 303 -9.47 0.26 8.95
CA GLN A 303 -10.11 -0.33 10.12
C GLN A 303 -11.22 -1.33 9.71
N GLU A 304 -12.42 -1.19 10.22
CA GLU A 304 -13.59 -2.02 9.87
C GLU A 304 -14.47 -1.41 8.76
N GLN A 305 -13.92 -0.61 7.85
CA GLN A 305 -14.68 -0.07 6.73
C GLN A 305 -15.22 -1.21 5.84
N ALA A 306 -16.48 -1.16 5.48
CA ALA A 306 -17.06 -2.09 4.51
C ALA A 306 -16.88 -1.55 3.10
N GLY A 307 -15.99 -2.17 2.35
CA GLY A 307 -15.58 -1.77 1.02
C GLY A 307 -14.37 -2.55 0.52
N PHE A 308 -13.86 -2.16 -0.62
CA PHE A 308 -12.65 -2.74 -1.20
C PHE A 308 -11.96 -1.75 -2.13
N GLN A 309 -10.69 -2.02 -2.45
CA GLN A 309 -9.96 -1.35 -3.51
C GLN A 309 -9.71 -2.35 -4.65
N MET A 310 -9.93 -1.91 -5.88
CA MET A 310 -9.54 -2.63 -7.08
C MET A 310 -8.26 -2.01 -7.63
N ILE A 311 -7.22 -2.81 -7.72
CA ILE A 311 -5.90 -2.39 -8.20
C ILE A 311 -5.64 -3.10 -9.52
N MET A 312 -5.38 -2.35 -10.57
CA MET A 312 -5.01 -2.86 -11.88
C MET A 312 -3.69 -2.26 -12.33
N ALA A 313 -2.88 -3.05 -13.02
CA ALA A 313 -1.66 -2.54 -13.65
C ALA A 313 -1.40 -3.26 -14.98
N ILE A 314 -0.85 -2.53 -15.96
CA ILE A 314 -0.23 -3.12 -17.15
C ILE A 314 1.20 -3.54 -16.76
N LEU A 315 1.55 -4.80 -16.99
CA LEU A 315 2.84 -5.35 -16.58
C LEU A 315 3.72 -5.68 -17.78
N ASP A 316 5.00 -5.34 -17.69
CA ASP A 316 6.06 -5.90 -18.53
C ASP A 316 6.60 -7.23 -17.96
N GLU A 317 7.50 -7.88 -18.69
CA GLU A 317 8.06 -9.18 -18.29
C GLU A 317 8.87 -9.10 -16.99
N ASP A 318 9.61 -8.01 -16.78
CA ASP A 318 10.40 -7.81 -15.56
C ASP A 318 9.49 -7.71 -14.33
N HIS A 319 8.42 -6.89 -14.42
CA HIS A 319 7.45 -6.76 -13.33
C HIS A 319 6.75 -8.10 -13.02
N ILE A 320 6.41 -8.88 -14.06
CA ILE A 320 5.81 -10.22 -13.86
C ILE A 320 6.80 -11.14 -13.15
N ASP A 321 8.07 -11.13 -13.53
CA ASP A 321 9.10 -11.95 -12.92
C ASP A 321 9.29 -11.59 -11.43
N TYR A 322 9.41 -10.29 -11.12
CA TYR A 322 9.54 -9.82 -9.73
C TYR A 322 8.32 -10.19 -8.88
N LEU A 323 7.11 -10.06 -9.41
CA LEU A 323 5.88 -10.34 -8.66
C LEU A 323 5.63 -11.83 -8.43
N LYS A 324 5.98 -12.71 -9.38
CA LYS A 324 5.63 -14.14 -9.36
C LYS A 324 6.74 -15.09 -9.04
N ASN A 325 7.97 -14.80 -9.51
CA ASN A 325 9.06 -15.77 -9.52
C ASN A 325 10.13 -15.47 -8.48
N LYS A 326 10.29 -14.22 -8.05
CA LYS A 326 11.28 -13.86 -7.03
C LYS A 326 10.74 -14.10 -5.62
N ARG A 327 11.60 -14.67 -4.77
CA ARG A 327 11.26 -14.97 -3.38
C ARG A 327 10.86 -13.70 -2.61
N SER A 328 9.93 -13.85 -1.70
CA SER A 328 9.70 -12.93 -0.58
C SER A 328 9.18 -13.70 0.63
N ASP A 329 9.57 -13.24 1.82
CA ASP A 329 9.14 -13.82 3.10
C ASP A 329 8.47 -12.79 4.03
N ALA A 330 8.12 -11.62 3.52
CA ALA A 330 7.34 -10.65 4.28
C ALA A 330 6.05 -11.31 4.79
N PRO A 331 5.67 -11.10 6.08
CA PRO A 331 4.55 -11.82 6.71
C PRO A 331 3.25 -11.84 5.91
N TYR A 332 2.93 -10.76 5.23
CA TYR A 332 1.68 -10.64 4.46
C TYR A 332 1.86 -10.71 2.93
N TRP A 333 3.08 -11.00 2.46
CA TRP A 333 3.33 -11.26 1.04
C TRP A 333 4.46 -12.27 0.85
N THR A 334 4.11 -13.53 0.97
CA THR A 334 5.05 -14.63 0.74
C THR A 334 5.03 -15.10 -0.70
N THR A 335 6.20 -15.29 -1.29
CA THR A 335 6.41 -15.89 -2.61
C THR A 335 7.57 -16.88 -2.48
N ILE A 336 7.32 -18.15 -2.85
CA ILE A 336 8.33 -19.23 -2.69
C ILE A 336 9.54 -19.01 -3.62
N GLY A 337 9.33 -18.32 -4.75
CA GLY A 337 10.33 -18.18 -5.81
C GLY A 337 10.46 -19.45 -6.66
N LYS A 338 11.00 -19.31 -7.85
CA LYS A 338 11.34 -20.42 -8.75
C LYS A 338 12.83 -20.52 -8.94
#